data_d7fe6f6fc364580ccd8448d24fee3daf
#
_entry.id   d7fe6f6fc364580ccd8448d24fee3daf
#
_cell.length_a   1.000
_cell.length_b   1.000
_cell.length_c   1.000
_cell.angle_alpha   90.00
_cell.angle_beta   90.00
_cell.angle_gamma   90.00
#
_symmetry.space_group_name_H-M   'P 1'
#
loop_
_entity.id
_entity.type
_entity.pdbx_description
1 polymer ?
#
loop_
_entity_poly.entity_id
_entity_poly.type
_entity_poly.pdbx_seq_one_letter_code
_entity_poly.pdbx_strand_id
1 'polypeptide(L)'
;MKLLFIKTGAIVLALGILLGAFGAHILKEKISENALSSFEIGIRYLIYNGIGLMFLGVQNFTSQKVDRVVYYFIVLGIVFFSGSIFILSTQSLSQIPKAVFIPMTPLGGSMLIFSWVYFAVNCGMSKS
;
A
#
# COMPACT_ATOMS: atom_id res chain seq x y z
N MET A 1 13.73 -13.79 -1.36
CA MET A 1 12.99 -12.65 -0.78
C MET A 1 13.26 -11.35 -1.55
N LYS A 2 14.50 -11.06 -1.92
CA LYS A 2 14.82 -9.81 -2.66
C LYS A 2 14.10 -9.71 -4.00
N LEU A 3 14.09 -10.78 -4.77
CA LEU A 3 13.37 -10.78 -6.05
C LEU A 3 11.87 -10.60 -5.85
N LEU A 4 11.33 -11.18 -4.78
CA LEU A 4 9.91 -11.05 -4.44
C LEU A 4 9.55 -9.60 -4.12
N PHE A 5 10.41 -8.88 -3.40
CA PHE A 5 10.24 -7.46 -3.15
C PHE A 5 10.13 -6.67 -4.45
N ILE A 6 11.04 -6.93 -5.39
CA ILE A 6 11.09 -6.20 -6.66
C ILE A 6 9.84 -6.50 -7.48
N LYS A 7 9.45 -7.76 -7.59
CA LYS A 7 8.27 -8.15 -8.37
C LYS A 7 6.99 -7.57 -7.77
N THR A 8 6.84 -7.67 -6.45
CA THR A 8 5.66 -7.14 -5.77
C THR A 8 5.61 -5.62 -5.92
N GLY A 9 6.74 -4.94 -5.74
CA GLY A 9 6.82 -3.50 -5.90
C GLY A 9 6.43 -3.05 -7.30
N ALA A 10 6.92 -3.75 -8.32
CA ALA A 10 6.60 -3.45 -9.71
C ALA A 10 5.11 -3.63 -10.01
N ILE A 11 4.50 -4.70 -9.50
CA ILE A 11 3.06 -4.95 -9.66
C ILE A 11 2.26 -3.86 -8.96
N VAL A 12 2.64 -3.50 -7.73
CA VAL A 12 1.97 -2.45 -6.97
C VAL A 12 2.05 -1.11 -7.70
N LEU A 13 3.21 -0.79 -8.28
CA LEU A 13 3.37 0.42 -9.10
C LEU A 13 2.46 0.39 -10.32
N ALA A 14 2.39 -0.73 -11.02
CA ALA A 14 1.52 -0.87 -12.18
C ALA A 14 0.05 -0.66 -11.80
N LEU A 15 -0.38 -1.25 -10.68
CA LEU A 15 -1.73 -1.04 -10.16
C LEU A 15 -1.98 0.41 -9.80
N GLY A 16 -1.02 1.08 -9.17
CA GLY A 16 -1.14 2.49 -8.82
C GLY A 16 -1.32 3.38 -10.05
N ILE A 17 -0.55 3.12 -11.10
CA ILE A 17 -0.66 3.86 -12.36
C ILE A 17 -2.01 3.60 -13.02
N LEU A 18 -2.42 2.34 -13.08
CA LEU A 18 -3.70 1.94 -13.68
C LEU A 18 -4.87 2.60 -12.96
N LEU A 19 -4.90 2.51 -11.63
CA LEU A 19 -5.97 3.10 -10.82
C LEU A 19 -5.93 4.63 -10.86
N GLY A 20 -4.74 5.21 -10.97
CA GLY A 20 -4.60 6.66 -11.14
C GLY A 20 -5.23 7.14 -12.44
N ALA A 21 -4.98 6.44 -13.53
CA ALA A 21 -5.59 6.74 -14.82
C ALA A 21 -7.11 6.55 -14.78
N PHE A 22 -7.55 5.45 -14.17
CA PHE A 22 -8.99 5.15 -14.02
C PHE A 22 -9.69 6.24 -13.22
N GLY A 23 -9.09 6.67 -12.09
CA GLY A 23 -9.65 7.73 -11.26
C GLY A 23 -9.76 9.05 -12.00
N ALA A 24 -8.70 9.42 -12.73
CA ALA A 24 -8.65 10.70 -13.43
C ALA A 24 -9.64 10.79 -14.61
N HIS A 25 -9.88 9.68 -15.29
CA HIS A 25 -10.65 9.68 -16.54
C HIS A 25 -12.08 9.16 -16.40
N ILE A 26 -12.32 8.23 -15.48
CA ILE A 26 -13.62 7.57 -15.35
C ILE A 26 -14.32 7.96 -14.04
N LEU A 27 -13.66 7.77 -12.90
CA LEU A 27 -14.29 8.01 -11.61
C LEU A 27 -14.58 9.48 -11.35
N LYS A 28 -13.80 10.38 -11.93
CA LYS A 28 -13.95 11.82 -11.76
C LYS A 28 -15.37 12.30 -11.95
N GLU A 29 -16.09 11.71 -12.90
CA GLU A 29 -17.47 12.09 -13.21
C GLU A 29 -18.52 11.28 -12.45
N LYS A 30 -18.11 10.22 -11.74
CA LYS A 30 -19.03 9.26 -11.12
C LYS A 30 -19.09 9.33 -9.60
N ILE A 31 -18.13 9.98 -8.97
CA ILE A 31 -18.08 10.09 -7.51
C ILE A 31 -17.84 11.56 -7.13
N SER A 32 -18.11 11.89 -5.85
CA SER A 32 -17.94 13.25 -5.34
C SER A 32 -16.45 13.64 -5.33
N GLU A 33 -16.19 14.95 -5.24
CA GLU A 33 -14.82 15.46 -5.13
C GLU A 33 -14.12 14.93 -3.89
N ASN A 34 -14.82 14.83 -2.77
CA ASN A 34 -14.25 14.29 -1.53
C ASN A 34 -13.90 12.82 -1.68
N ALA A 35 -14.77 12.04 -2.32
CA ALA A 35 -14.50 10.63 -2.57
C ALA A 35 -13.31 10.44 -3.53
N LEU A 36 -13.21 11.29 -4.55
CA LEU A 36 -12.09 11.25 -5.47
C LEU A 36 -10.78 11.59 -4.76
N SER A 37 -10.79 12.61 -3.89
CA SER A 37 -9.62 12.95 -3.08
C SER A 37 -9.15 11.77 -2.22
N SER A 38 -10.09 11.06 -1.61
CA SER A 38 -9.76 9.86 -0.83
C SER A 38 -9.17 8.77 -1.70
N PHE A 39 -9.76 8.53 -2.87
CA PHE A 39 -9.25 7.57 -3.84
C PHE A 39 -7.80 7.88 -4.22
N GLU A 40 -7.50 9.14 -4.46
CA GLU A 40 -6.15 9.60 -4.80
C GLU A 40 -5.15 9.37 -3.65
N ILE A 41 -5.59 9.49 -2.40
CA ILE A 41 -4.74 9.16 -1.24
C ILE A 41 -4.36 7.68 -1.31
N GLY A 42 -5.32 6.81 -1.57
CA GLY A 42 -5.04 5.38 -1.72
C GLY A 42 -4.01 5.10 -2.80
N ILE A 43 -4.11 5.80 -3.94
CA ILE A 43 -3.15 5.68 -5.05
C ILE A 43 -1.76 6.13 -4.63
N ARG A 44 -1.65 7.28 -3.95
CA ARG A 44 -0.34 7.80 -3.51
C ARG A 44 0.38 6.80 -2.64
N TYR A 45 -0.31 6.26 -1.63
CA TYR A 45 0.32 5.31 -0.72
C TYR A 45 0.64 3.98 -1.39
N LEU A 46 -0.15 3.59 -2.38
CA LEU A 46 0.15 2.43 -3.21
C LEU A 46 1.48 2.64 -3.95
N ILE A 47 1.65 3.81 -4.56
CA ILE A 47 2.87 4.14 -5.31
C ILE A 47 4.07 4.30 -4.38
N TYR A 48 3.93 5.01 -3.26
CA TYR A 48 5.02 5.18 -2.30
C TYR A 48 5.53 3.84 -1.81
N ASN A 49 4.64 2.95 -1.44
CA ASN A 49 5.02 1.64 -0.93
C ASN A 49 5.51 0.70 -2.03
N GLY A 50 5.02 0.86 -3.26
CA GLY A 50 5.54 0.13 -4.41
C GLY A 50 7.00 0.47 -4.67
N ILE A 51 7.33 1.76 -4.67
CA ILE A 51 8.72 2.22 -4.81
C ILE A 51 9.55 1.71 -3.63
N GLY A 52 9.02 1.83 -2.42
CA GLY A 52 9.68 1.33 -1.22
C GLY A 52 10.00 -0.16 -1.28
N LEU A 53 9.04 -0.96 -1.77
CA LEU A 53 9.26 -2.40 -1.95
C LEU A 53 10.40 -2.68 -2.93
N MET A 54 10.47 -1.95 -4.03
CA MET A 54 11.56 -2.13 -5.00
C MET A 54 12.91 -1.75 -4.37
N PHE A 55 12.96 -0.68 -3.58
CA PHE A 55 14.16 -0.33 -2.83
C PHE A 55 14.57 -1.46 -1.88
N LEU A 56 13.62 -2.04 -1.15
CA LEU A 56 13.90 -3.13 -0.23
C LEU A 56 14.48 -4.35 -0.96
N GLY A 57 14.13 -4.52 -2.23
CA GLY A 57 14.63 -5.62 -3.03
C GLY A 57 16.09 -5.47 -3.46
N VAL A 58 16.65 -4.26 -3.41
CA VAL A 58 18.04 -4.01 -3.84
C VAL A 58 18.98 -3.67 -2.70
N GLN A 59 18.45 -3.40 -1.49
CA GLN A 59 19.28 -3.07 -0.34
C GLN A 59 19.80 -4.34 0.37
N ASN A 60 20.90 -4.20 1.10
CA ASN A 60 21.53 -5.29 1.84
C ASN A 60 21.78 -4.93 3.31
N PHE A 61 20.94 -4.07 3.87
CA PHE A 61 21.14 -3.55 5.23
C PHE A 61 20.42 -4.36 6.30
N THR A 62 19.64 -5.36 5.92
CA THR A 62 18.80 -6.14 6.83
C THR A 62 18.97 -7.64 6.62
N SER A 63 18.67 -8.42 7.67
CA SER A 63 18.69 -9.87 7.60
C SER A 63 17.44 -10.40 6.89
N GLN A 64 17.47 -11.67 6.49
CA GLN A 64 16.31 -12.33 5.88
C GLN A 64 15.10 -12.35 6.80
N LYS A 65 15.31 -12.48 8.10
CA LYS A 65 14.23 -12.47 9.08
C LYS A 65 13.51 -11.11 9.10
N VAL A 66 14.30 -10.04 9.11
CA VAL A 66 13.76 -8.67 9.06
C VAL A 66 13.02 -8.45 7.74
N ASP A 67 13.62 -8.84 6.64
CA ASP A 67 13.02 -8.71 5.31
C ASP A 67 11.64 -9.38 5.26
N ARG A 68 11.52 -10.56 5.85
CA ARG A 68 10.26 -11.30 5.85
C ARG A 68 9.18 -10.56 6.62
N VAL A 69 9.52 -10.04 7.79
CA VAL A 69 8.56 -9.26 8.59
C VAL A 69 8.14 -8.00 7.84
N VAL A 70 9.11 -7.26 7.32
CA VAL A 70 8.84 -6.03 6.57
C VAL A 70 7.96 -6.30 5.37
N TYR A 71 8.28 -7.33 4.61
CA TYR A 71 7.51 -7.69 3.40
C TYR A 71 6.03 -7.92 3.72
N TYR A 72 5.75 -8.80 4.67
CA TYR A 72 4.36 -9.15 4.95
C TYR A 72 3.58 -8.00 5.55
N PHE A 73 4.20 -7.20 6.41
CA PHE A 73 3.51 -6.04 6.97
C PHE A 73 3.24 -4.96 5.93
N ILE A 74 4.16 -4.75 4.97
CA ILE A 74 3.90 -3.78 3.90
C ILE A 74 2.79 -4.28 2.97
N VAL A 75 2.84 -5.54 2.55
CA VAL A 75 1.84 -6.08 1.62
C VAL A 75 0.45 -6.09 2.26
N LEU A 76 0.34 -6.58 3.49
CA LEU A 76 -0.94 -6.57 4.20
C LEU A 76 -1.40 -5.14 4.47
N GLY A 77 -0.45 -4.26 4.82
CA GLY A 77 -0.75 -2.85 5.04
C GLY A 77 -1.30 -2.17 3.80
N ILE A 78 -0.71 -2.43 2.64
CA ILE A 78 -1.21 -1.91 1.36
C ILE A 78 -2.63 -2.40 1.10
N VAL A 79 -2.86 -3.71 1.27
CA VAL A 79 -4.18 -4.30 1.02
C VAL A 79 -5.23 -3.66 1.94
N PHE A 80 -4.94 -3.56 3.23
CA PHE A 80 -5.90 -3.02 4.19
C PHE A 80 -6.06 -1.51 4.07
N PHE A 81 -4.99 -0.77 3.83
CA PHE A 81 -5.05 0.69 3.76
C PHE A 81 -5.60 1.15 2.42
N SER A 82 -4.87 0.93 1.33
CA SER A 82 -5.28 1.39 0.00
C SER A 82 -6.52 0.65 -0.48
N GLY A 83 -6.60 -0.65 -0.23
CA GLY A 83 -7.75 -1.45 -0.63
C GLY A 83 -9.04 -0.97 0.02
N SER A 84 -9.03 -0.71 1.33
CA SER A 84 -10.20 -0.21 2.02
C SER A 84 -10.58 1.19 1.54
N ILE A 85 -9.60 2.05 1.29
CA ILE A 85 -9.84 3.40 0.78
C ILE A 85 -10.51 3.34 -0.59
N PHE A 86 -10.05 2.46 -1.49
CA PHE A 86 -10.65 2.31 -2.82
C PHE A 86 -12.10 1.83 -2.72
N ILE A 87 -12.38 0.90 -1.84
CA ILE A 87 -13.75 0.39 -1.62
C ILE A 87 -14.64 1.48 -1.03
N LEU A 88 -14.18 2.18 0.00
CA LEU A 88 -14.95 3.23 0.66
C LEU A 88 -15.20 4.42 -0.27
N SER A 89 -14.21 4.80 -1.09
CA SER A 89 -14.32 5.93 -2.02
C SER A 89 -15.32 5.66 -3.13
N THR A 90 -15.49 4.40 -3.53
CA THR A 90 -16.39 4.01 -4.61
C THR A 90 -17.68 3.36 -4.10
N GLN A 91 -17.96 3.49 -2.82
CA GLN A 91 -19.11 2.85 -2.18
C GLN A 91 -20.44 3.26 -2.81
N SER A 92 -20.57 4.49 -3.30
CA SER A 92 -21.76 4.96 -3.98
C SER A 92 -22.06 4.19 -5.27
N LEU A 93 -21.03 3.61 -5.89
CA LEU A 93 -21.17 2.81 -7.11
C LEU A 93 -21.34 1.33 -6.80
N SER A 94 -20.59 0.81 -5.84
CA SER A 94 -20.56 -0.62 -5.52
C SER A 94 -21.61 -1.03 -4.51
N GLN A 95 -22.03 -0.10 -3.63
CA GLN A 95 -22.98 -0.33 -2.54
C GLN A 95 -22.51 -1.40 -1.55
N ILE A 96 -21.19 -1.63 -1.47
CA ILE A 96 -20.60 -2.56 -0.50
C ILE A 96 -20.75 -1.96 0.90
N PRO A 97 -21.16 -2.74 1.94
CA PRO A 97 -21.30 -2.23 3.30
C PRO A 97 -20.02 -1.60 3.83
N LYS A 98 -20.11 -0.37 4.36
CA LYS A 98 -18.95 0.37 4.85
C LYS A 98 -18.39 -0.18 6.16
N ALA A 99 -19.25 -0.73 7.01
CA ALA A 99 -18.91 -1.04 8.39
C ALA A 99 -17.68 -1.94 8.54
N VAL A 100 -17.46 -2.88 7.60
CA VAL A 100 -16.32 -3.79 7.65
C VAL A 100 -15.03 -3.08 7.27
N PHE A 101 -15.10 -2.11 6.35
CA PHE A 101 -13.91 -1.48 5.75
C PHE A 101 -13.44 -0.23 6.50
N ILE A 102 -14.31 0.42 7.27
CA ILE A 102 -13.93 1.61 8.03
C ILE A 102 -12.75 1.35 8.98
N PRO A 103 -12.75 0.28 9.81
CA PRO A 103 -11.62 0.02 10.70
C PRO A 103 -10.39 -0.53 9.98
N MET A 104 -10.52 -1.02 8.74
CA MET A 104 -9.40 -1.58 7.99
C MET A 104 -8.38 -0.53 7.57
N THR A 105 -8.83 0.70 7.30
CA THR A 105 -7.93 1.77 6.88
C THR A 105 -6.90 2.13 7.95
N PRO A 106 -7.29 2.46 9.20
CA PRO A 106 -6.30 2.73 10.24
C PRO A 106 -5.47 1.51 10.60
N LEU A 107 -6.04 0.30 10.53
CA LEU A 107 -5.28 -0.92 10.76
C LEU A 107 -4.17 -1.07 9.72
N GLY A 108 -4.50 -0.91 8.43
CA GLY A 108 -3.52 -0.99 7.36
C GLY A 108 -2.45 0.10 7.47
N GLY A 109 -2.86 1.33 7.78
CA GLY A 109 -1.93 2.43 8.00
C GLY A 109 -0.96 2.14 9.14
N SER A 110 -1.47 1.57 10.24
CA SER A 110 -0.62 1.18 11.37
C SER A 110 0.39 0.11 10.97
N MET A 111 -0.02 -0.85 10.15
CA MET A 111 0.89 -1.90 9.65
C MET A 111 1.99 -1.32 8.78
N LEU A 112 1.67 -0.35 7.93
CA LEU A 112 2.67 0.32 7.10
C LEU A 112 3.67 1.09 7.96
N ILE A 113 3.18 1.85 8.94
CA ILE A 113 4.04 2.60 9.85
C ILE A 113 4.96 1.64 10.61
N PHE A 114 4.40 0.57 11.17
CA PHE A 114 5.17 -0.44 11.89
C PHE A 114 6.29 -1.00 11.01
N SER A 115 5.96 -1.35 9.78
CA SER A 115 6.90 -1.97 8.87
C SER A 115 8.11 -1.07 8.60
N TRP A 116 7.86 0.20 8.30
CA TRP A 116 8.95 1.14 8.00
C TRP A 116 9.77 1.48 9.24
N VAL A 117 9.14 1.62 10.40
CA VAL A 117 9.87 1.83 11.66
C VAL A 117 10.69 0.59 12.01
N TYR A 118 10.11 -0.59 11.84
CA TYR A 118 10.82 -1.86 12.09
C TYR A 118 12.06 -1.98 11.18
N PHE A 119 11.91 -1.64 9.91
CA PHE A 119 13.06 -1.61 8.99
C PHE A 119 14.12 -0.64 9.48
N ALA A 120 13.73 0.59 9.85
CA ALA A 120 14.67 1.61 10.28
C ALA A 120 15.46 1.17 11.52
N VAL A 121 14.79 0.55 12.49
CA VAL A 121 15.42 0.09 13.72
C VAL A 121 16.40 -1.05 13.46
N ASN A 122 16.08 -1.94 12.53
CA ASN A 122 16.89 -3.13 12.26
C ASN A 122 17.87 -2.95 11.09
N CYS A 123 17.83 -1.81 10.42
CA CYS A 123 18.71 -1.49 9.31
C CYS A 123 20.16 -1.33 9.83
N GLY A 124 21.08 -2.05 9.23
CA GLY A 124 22.48 -1.98 9.61
C GLY A 124 22.86 -2.81 10.83
N MET A 125 21.91 -3.49 11.46
CA MET A 125 22.22 -4.40 12.57
C MET A 125 22.75 -5.72 12.03
N SER A 126 23.31 -6.54 12.94
CA SER A 126 23.92 -7.82 12.57
C SER A 126 23.00 -8.67 11.71
N LYS A 127 23.54 -9.21 10.61
CA LYS A 127 22.79 -10.03 9.65
C LYS A 127 22.77 -11.52 10.01
N SER A 128 23.03 -11.83 11.25
CA SER A 128 23.05 -13.21 11.69
C SER A 128 21.67 -13.92 11.51
#